data_56518133d2df369b2106ea6c9d5c03a3
#
_entry.id   56518133d2df369b2106ea6c9d5c03a3
#
_cell.length_a   1.000
_cell.length_b   1.000
_cell.length_c   1.000
_cell.angle_alpha   90.00
_cell.angle_beta   90.00
_cell.angle_gamma   90.00
#
_symmetry.space_group_name_H-M   'P 1'
#
loop_
_entity.id
_entity.type
_entity.pdbx_description
1 polymer ?
#
loop_
_entity_poly.entity_id
_entity_poly.type
_entity_poly.pdbx_seq_one_letter_code
_entity_poly.pdbx_strand_id
1 'polypeptide(L)'
;MTTNPAGKSIVLGDPAPWFGAPLIGDGTFNLQVAAGRWIVLSFLGSPADPRADQELSNLLRDTQLFDEDKIIFCGIFTAPPQDATPYVAMSTPAISFLADYNGAISRSFGAAAMPRTVVLDPMLRAVADIAWDNAAGHAETVHNVLRSLPAVDDSAGVPLTAPALIVPRVFDFELCDFLTQVYDKIGGKDSGFLFDRDGNTSTLVDYRLKRRSDLSILVPEVRETIRGQIVRRLVPAIERFFQFSATRMDRYIVACYDSAIGGHFHRHRDNVNVGAQHRRFAVTINLNNDYDGCDLVFPEF
;
A
#
# COMPACT_ATOMS: atom_id res chain seq x y z
N MET A 1 10.50 -12.11 -6.71
CA MET A 1 9.89 -12.56 -5.44
C MET A 1 10.89 -13.47 -4.76
N THR A 2 11.56 -12.99 -3.72
CA THR A 2 12.45 -13.82 -2.88
C THR A 2 11.55 -14.59 -1.91
N THR A 3 11.32 -15.87 -2.20
CA THR A 3 10.65 -16.77 -1.26
C THR A 3 11.61 -17.06 -0.11
N ASN A 4 11.23 -16.62 1.10
CA ASN A 4 11.92 -17.08 2.31
C ASN A 4 11.74 -18.62 2.39
N PRO A 5 12.82 -19.42 2.51
CA PRO A 5 12.69 -20.85 2.60
C PRO A 5 11.86 -21.23 3.83
N ALA A 6 10.88 -22.10 3.62
CA ALA A 6 9.90 -22.52 4.61
C ALA A 6 10.54 -22.83 5.98
N GLY A 7 10.07 -22.15 7.03
CA GLY A 7 10.35 -22.48 8.42
C GLY A 7 11.40 -21.65 9.15
N LYS A 8 12.00 -20.63 8.54
CA LYS A 8 12.89 -19.71 9.27
C LYS A 8 12.09 -18.52 9.82
N SER A 9 12.31 -18.19 11.09
CA SER A 9 11.89 -16.91 11.67
C SER A 9 12.40 -15.75 10.82
N ILE A 10 11.64 -14.66 10.77
CA ILE A 10 12.10 -13.44 10.14
C ILE A 10 13.35 -12.93 10.89
N VAL A 11 14.34 -12.45 10.15
CA VAL A 11 15.55 -11.89 10.74
C VAL A 11 15.37 -10.38 10.89
N LEU A 12 15.78 -9.83 12.04
CA LEU A 12 15.72 -8.39 12.27
C LEU A 12 16.56 -7.64 11.23
N GLY A 13 15.99 -6.58 10.66
CA GLY A 13 16.56 -5.81 9.55
C GLY A 13 16.19 -6.31 8.16
N ASP A 14 15.71 -7.56 8.02
CA ASP A 14 15.27 -8.08 6.73
C ASP A 14 13.92 -7.47 6.30
N PRO A 15 13.71 -7.28 4.99
CA PRO A 15 12.42 -6.87 4.48
C PRO A 15 11.38 -7.97 4.70
N ALA A 16 10.21 -7.58 5.18
CA ALA A 16 9.10 -8.49 5.38
C ALA A 16 8.59 -9.09 4.05
N PRO A 17 8.20 -10.37 4.02
CA PRO A 17 7.53 -10.95 2.88
C PRO A 17 6.21 -10.21 2.60
N TRP A 18 6.01 -9.74 1.37
CA TRP A 18 4.75 -9.09 1.00
C TRP A 18 3.63 -10.12 0.87
N PHE A 19 2.48 -9.77 1.41
CA PHE A 19 1.29 -10.60 1.34
C PHE A 19 0.01 -9.76 1.21
N GLY A 20 -1.04 -10.39 0.67
CA GLY A 20 -2.42 -9.95 0.78
C GLY A 20 -3.21 -10.98 1.59
N ALA A 21 -4.14 -10.53 2.42
CA ALA A 21 -5.01 -11.38 3.22
C ALA A 21 -6.45 -10.85 3.25
N PRO A 22 -7.46 -11.72 3.24
CA PRO A 22 -8.82 -11.31 3.55
C PRO A 22 -8.90 -10.72 4.95
N LEU A 23 -9.70 -9.67 5.11
CA LEU A 23 -10.10 -9.17 6.42
C LEU A 23 -11.15 -10.10 7.04
N ILE A 24 -11.16 -10.23 8.36
CA ILE A 24 -12.30 -10.79 9.06
C ILE A 24 -13.41 -9.75 9.04
N GLY A 25 -14.45 -10.02 8.27
CA GLY A 25 -15.48 -9.07 7.87
C GLY A 25 -15.52 -8.94 6.37
N ASP A 26 -15.18 -7.78 5.83
CA ASP A 26 -15.19 -7.50 4.40
C ASP A 26 -13.92 -6.78 3.95
N GLY A 27 -13.43 -7.11 2.77
CA GLY A 27 -12.27 -6.49 2.14
C GLY A 27 -10.99 -7.31 2.19
N THR A 28 -9.90 -6.68 1.76
CA THR A 28 -8.57 -7.29 1.67
C THR A 28 -7.53 -6.32 2.21
N PHE A 29 -6.66 -6.82 3.09
CA PHE A 29 -5.47 -6.12 3.53
C PHE A 29 -4.30 -6.49 2.61
N ASN A 30 -3.48 -5.50 2.26
CA ASN A 30 -2.24 -5.69 1.51
C ASN A 30 -1.08 -5.03 2.27
N LEU A 31 -0.12 -5.83 2.72
CA LEU A 31 1.00 -5.34 3.54
C LEU A 31 1.76 -4.19 2.86
N GLN A 32 2.04 -4.32 1.56
CA GLN A 32 2.80 -3.33 0.81
C GLN A 32 2.11 -1.95 0.71
N VAL A 33 0.78 -1.90 0.90
CA VAL A 33 0.02 -0.63 0.93
C VAL A 33 0.01 -0.03 2.33
N ALA A 34 0.32 -0.83 3.34
CA ALA A 34 0.41 -0.38 4.73
C ALA A 34 1.74 0.32 5.07
N ALA A 35 2.73 0.29 4.18
CA ALA A 35 4.02 0.98 4.36
C ALA A 35 3.87 2.48 4.68
N GLY A 36 4.91 3.09 5.25
CA GLY A 36 4.86 4.47 5.75
C GLY A 36 4.30 4.60 7.17
N ARG A 37 4.20 3.49 7.89
CA ARG A 37 3.77 3.39 9.29
C ARG A 37 4.51 2.27 10.00
N TRP A 38 4.57 2.30 11.31
CA TRP A 38 4.93 1.13 12.10
C TRP A 38 3.80 0.10 12.02
N ILE A 39 4.13 -1.16 11.82
CA ILE A 39 3.13 -2.23 11.65
C ILE A 39 3.36 -3.31 12.67
N VAL A 40 2.32 -3.63 13.44
CA VAL A 40 2.31 -4.73 14.42
C VAL A 40 1.56 -5.90 13.81
N LEU A 41 2.27 -6.96 13.45
CA LEU A 41 1.70 -8.22 12.97
C LEU A 41 1.67 -9.22 14.12
N SER A 42 0.52 -9.46 14.72
CA SER A 42 0.35 -10.40 15.82
C SER A 42 -0.26 -11.71 15.31
N PHE A 43 0.55 -12.76 15.24
CA PHE A 43 0.15 -14.11 14.83
C PHE A 43 -0.44 -14.83 16.01
N LEU A 44 -1.77 -14.82 16.13
CA LEU A 44 -2.52 -15.30 17.28
C LEU A 44 -2.88 -16.80 17.20
N GLY A 45 -2.67 -17.43 16.04
CA GLY A 45 -3.03 -18.84 15.84
C GLY A 45 -4.53 -19.05 15.65
N SER A 46 -5.10 -20.03 16.33
CA SER A 46 -6.54 -20.32 16.25
C SER A 46 -7.36 -19.46 17.20
N PRO A 47 -8.44 -18.83 16.76
CA PRO A 47 -9.36 -18.09 17.64
C PRO A 47 -10.13 -19.02 18.60
N ALA A 48 -10.07 -20.34 18.42
CA ALA A 48 -10.62 -21.30 19.37
C ALA A 48 -9.68 -21.58 20.57
N ASP A 49 -8.43 -21.07 20.53
CA ASP A 49 -7.52 -21.16 21.68
C ASP A 49 -7.87 -20.02 22.68
N PRO A 50 -8.31 -20.33 23.92
CA PRO A 50 -8.64 -19.28 24.90
C PRO A 50 -7.49 -18.34 25.22
N ARG A 51 -6.24 -18.78 25.01
CA ARG A 51 -5.06 -17.93 25.19
C ARG A 51 -4.98 -16.85 24.13
N ALA A 52 -5.47 -17.10 22.91
CA ALA A 52 -5.49 -16.10 21.84
C ALA A 52 -6.37 -14.90 22.17
N ASP A 53 -7.57 -15.14 22.71
CA ASP A 53 -8.49 -14.07 23.14
C ASP A 53 -7.92 -13.28 24.33
N GLN A 54 -7.33 -13.96 25.30
CA GLN A 54 -6.70 -13.29 26.43
C GLN A 54 -5.52 -12.42 25.97
N GLU A 55 -4.69 -12.95 25.07
CA GLU A 55 -3.53 -12.19 24.57
C GLU A 55 -3.94 -11.04 23.68
N LEU A 56 -4.94 -11.22 22.83
CA LEU A 56 -5.52 -10.13 22.04
C LEU A 56 -6.05 -9.02 22.96
N SER A 57 -6.76 -9.39 24.03
CA SER A 57 -7.25 -8.42 25.02
C SER A 57 -6.11 -7.68 25.71
N ASN A 58 -5.01 -8.36 26.02
CA ASN A 58 -3.81 -7.75 26.60
C ASN A 58 -3.12 -6.79 25.62
N LEU A 59 -2.96 -7.19 24.35
CA LEU A 59 -2.35 -6.37 23.31
C LEU A 59 -3.17 -5.11 23.01
N LEU A 60 -4.50 -5.23 23.00
CA LEU A 60 -5.41 -4.11 22.71
C LEU A 60 -5.86 -3.34 23.98
N ARG A 61 -5.30 -3.65 25.17
CA ARG A 61 -5.61 -2.94 26.42
C ARG A 61 -5.38 -1.44 26.33
N ASP A 62 -4.34 -1.04 25.60
CA ASP A 62 -3.96 0.38 25.36
C ASP A 62 -4.14 0.71 23.88
N THR A 63 -5.39 0.88 23.46
CA THR A 63 -5.72 1.20 22.06
C THR A 63 -5.20 2.55 21.61
N GLN A 64 -4.82 3.44 22.51
CA GLN A 64 -4.25 4.75 22.19
C GLN A 64 -2.84 4.64 21.56
N LEU A 65 -2.18 3.49 21.69
CA LEU A 65 -0.94 3.20 20.96
C LEU A 65 -1.15 3.07 19.45
N PHE A 66 -2.37 2.76 19.00
CA PHE A 66 -2.67 2.51 17.60
C PHE A 66 -3.35 3.71 16.95
N ASP A 67 -2.73 4.18 15.88
CA ASP A 67 -3.13 5.37 15.11
C ASP A 67 -2.95 5.04 13.63
N GLU A 68 -3.93 5.39 12.79
CA GLU A 68 -3.95 4.99 11.37
C GLU A 68 -2.78 5.55 10.55
N ASP A 69 -2.16 6.64 11.01
CA ASP A 69 -1.03 7.27 10.33
C ASP A 69 0.32 6.93 10.95
N LYS A 70 0.35 6.34 12.16
CA LYS A 70 1.59 6.10 12.91
C LYS A 70 1.86 4.63 13.18
N ILE A 71 0.95 3.94 13.85
CA ILE A 71 1.11 2.54 14.27
C ILE A 71 -0.17 1.78 14.02
N ILE A 72 -0.15 0.81 13.14
CA ILE A 72 -1.30 -0.07 12.90
C ILE A 72 -1.10 -1.46 13.46
N PHE A 73 -2.18 -2.07 13.91
CA PHE A 73 -2.23 -3.42 14.45
C PHE A 73 -2.97 -4.36 13.48
N CYS A 74 -2.40 -5.54 13.25
CA CYS A 74 -3.00 -6.61 12.48
C CYS A 74 -2.97 -7.91 13.28
N GLY A 75 -4.11 -8.34 13.79
CA GLY A 75 -4.30 -9.66 14.40
C GLY A 75 -4.51 -10.72 13.32
N ILE A 76 -3.70 -11.78 13.29
CA ILE A 76 -3.68 -12.78 12.22
C ILE A 76 -4.11 -14.13 12.79
N PHE A 77 -5.20 -14.69 12.23
CA PHE A 77 -5.77 -15.96 12.64
C PHE A 77 -5.64 -17.03 11.56
N THR A 78 -5.31 -18.27 11.97
CA THR A 78 -5.13 -19.43 11.08
C THR A 78 -6.40 -20.25 10.87
N ALA A 79 -7.48 -19.94 11.60
CA ALA A 79 -8.79 -20.56 11.47
C ALA A 79 -9.89 -19.50 11.52
N PRO A 80 -11.07 -19.75 10.91
CA PRO A 80 -12.19 -18.82 11.02
C PRO A 80 -12.69 -18.76 12.47
N PRO A 81 -13.01 -17.56 12.99
CA PRO A 81 -13.69 -17.46 14.28
C PRO A 81 -15.11 -18.04 14.18
N GLN A 82 -15.63 -18.61 15.29
CA GLN A 82 -17.01 -19.08 15.36
C GLN A 82 -18.01 -17.92 15.18
N ASP A 83 -17.66 -16.75 15.71
CA ASP A 83 -18.38 -15.49 15.55
C ASP A 83 -17.38 -14.41 15.12
N ALA A 84 -17.60 -13.78 13.97
CA ALA A 84 -16.78 -12.71 13.47
C ALA A 84 -17.16 -11.34 14.07
N THR A 85 -18.35 -11.23 14.68
CA THR A 85 -18.92 -9.97 15.17
C THR A 85 -17.99 -9.20 16.11
N PRO A 86 -17.34 -9.82 17.11
CA PRO A 86 -16.44 -9.10 18.00
C PRO A 86 -15.25 -8.47 17.27
N TYR A 87 -14.66 -9.19 16.31
CA TYR A 87 -13.49 -8.72 15.56
C TYR A 87 -13.86 -7.56 14.63
N VAL A 88 -15.02 -7.66 13.97
CA VAL A 88 -15.56 -6.57 13.14
C VAL A 88 -15.83 -5.33 14.00
N ALA A 89 -16.40 -5.50 15.19
CA ALA A 89 -16.69 -4.41 16.12
C ALA A 89 -15.42 -3.74 16.68
N MET A 90 -14.33 -4.48 16.85
CA MET A 90 -13.04 -3.95 17.30
C MET A 90 -12.21 -3.34 16.16
N SER A 91 -12.56 -3.59 14.90
CA SER A 91 -11.83 -3.07 13.75
C SER A 91 -11.99 -1.55 13.64
N THR A 92 -10.88 -0.89 13.38
CA THR A 92 -10.78 0.55 13.14
C THR A 92 -9.81 0.78 11.97
N PRO A 93 -9.61 1.99 11.48
CA PRO A 93 -8.55 2.26 10.49
C PRO A 93 -7.15 1.83 10.96
N ALA A 94 -6.90 1.85 12.29
CA ALA A 94 -5.62 1.44 12.89
C ALA A 94 -5.58 -0.03 13.32
N ILE A 95 -6.69 -0.73 13.43
CA ILE A 95 -6.78 -2.11 13.96
C ILE A 95 -7.54 -2.98 12.97
N SER A 96 -6.90 -4.04 12.50
CA SER A 96 -7.45 -4.97 11.53
C SER A 96 -7.25 -6.42 11.97
N PHE A 97 -8.15 -7.30 11.56
CA PHE A 97 -8.04 -8.75 11.77
C PHE A 97 -8.01 -9.48 10.44
N LEU A 98 -7.00 -10.33 10.26
CA LEU A 98 -6.66 -10.97 9.00
C LEU A 98 -6.87 -12.49 9.07
N ALA A 99 -7.30 -13.05 7.94
CA ALA A 99 -7.50 -14.47 7.77
C ALA A 99 -6.31 -15.11 7.03
N ASP A 100 -5.55 -15.96 7.73
CA ASP A 100 -4.47 -16.79 7.17
C ASP A 100 -4.85 -18.27 7.26
N TYR A 101 -6.02 -18.66 6.76
CA TYR A 101 -6.61 -19.99 6.96
C TYR A 101 -5.79 -21.12 6.31
N ASN A 102 -4.96 -20.82 5.34
CA ASN A 102 -4.02 -21.79 4.77
C ASN A 102 -2.63 -21.77 5.44
N GLY A 103 -2.41 -20.89 6.41
CA GLY A 103 -1.16 -20.73 7.16
C GLY A 103 0.03 -20.22 6.34
N ALA A 104 -0.19 -19.69 5.12
CA ALA A 104 0.89 -19.29 4.25
C ALA A 104 1.66 -18.07 4.80
N ILE A 105 0.92 -17.10 5.34
CA ILE A 105 1.51 -15.90 5.94
C ILE A 105 2.27 -16.29 7.21
N SER A 106 1.66 -17.05 8.10
CA SER A 106 2.29 -17.54 9.34
C SER A 106 3.58 -18.31 9.05
N ARG A 107 3.59 -19.17 8.01
CA ARG A 107 4.83 -19.86 7.60
C ARG A 107 5.91 -18.91 7.10
N SER A 108 5.55 -17.88 6.33
CA SER A 108 6.53 -16.93 5.76
C SER A 108 7.20 -16.05 6.83
N PHE A 109 6.56 -15.88 7.98
CA PHE A 109 7.08 -15.16 9.14
C PHE A 109 7.62 -16.07 10.24
N GLY A 110 7.66 -17.40 10.03
CA GLY A 110 8.10 -18.35 11.04
C GLY A 110 7.16 -18.49 12.24
N ALA A 111 5.89 -18.07 12.09
CA ALA A 111 4.88 -18.08 13.14
C ALA A 111 4.01 -19.33 13.15
N ALA A 112 4.26 -20.30 12.25
CA ALA A 112 3.41 -21.49 12.11
C ALA A 112 3.48 -22.44 13.31
N ALA A 113 4.64 -22.53 13.97
CA ALA A 113 4.85 -23.42 15.11
C ALA A 113 4.62 -22.73 16.46
N MET A 114 4.77 -21.43 16.53
CA MET A 114 4.65 -20.65 17.76
C MET A 114 4.09 -19.28 17.45
N PRO A 115 2.98 -18.88 18.11
CA PRO A 115 2.45 -17.52 18.04
C PRO A 115 3.53 -16.48 18.39
N ARG A 116 3.47 -15.32 17.76
CA ARG A 116 4.44 -14.23 17.97
C ARG A 116 3.90 -12.90 17.48
N THR A 117 4.54 -11.83 17.87
CA THR A 117 4.31 -10.51 17.29
C THR A 117 5.58 -10.01 16.62
N VAL A 118 5.45 -9.61 15.36
CA VAL A 118 6.50 -8.98 14.57
C VAL A 118 6.16 -7.51 14.41
N VAL A 119 7.11 -6.62 14.68
CA VAL A 119 6.98 -5.19 14.43
C VAL A 119 7.81 -4.84 13.21
N LEU A 120 7.19 -4.13 12.26
CA LEU A 120 7.84 -3.65 11.05
C LEU A 120 7.97 -2.13 11.08
N ASP A 121 9.09 -1.64 10.55
CA ASP A 121 9.31 -0.22 10.31
C ASP A 121 8.49 0.31 9.10
N PRO A 122 8.44 1.64 8.86
CA PRO A 122 7.73 2.23 7.73
C PRO A 122 8.17 1.71 6.35
N MET A 123 9.38 1.19 6.23
CA MET A 123 9.89 0.55 4.99
C MET A 123 9.64 -0.97 4.94
N LEU A 124 8.81 -1.50 5.84
CA LEU A 124 8.45 -2.91 5.97
C LEU A 124 9.64 -3.83 6.29
N ARG A 125 10.58 -3.38 7.15
CA ARG A 125 11.67 -4.20 7.69
C ARG A 125 11.32 -4.62 9.11
N ALA A 126 11.69 -5.85 9.47
CA ALA A 126 11.46 -6.35 10.81
C ALA A 126 12.40 -5.64 11.82
N VAL A 127 11.83 -5.01 12.83
CA VAL A 127 12.58 -4.35 13.92
C VAL A 127 12.42 -5.05 15.26
N ALA A 128 11.36 -5.85 15.43
CA ALA A 128 11.20 -6.74 16.56
C ALA A 128 10.50 -8.03 16.16
N ASP A 129 10.89 -9.13 16.80
CA ASP A 129 10.25 -10.45 16.68
C ASP A 129 10.14 -11.02 18.09
N ILE A 130 8.92 -10.99 18.63
CA ILE A 130 8.62 -11.30 20.03
C ILE A 130 7.81 -12.60 20.05
N ALA A 131 8.46 -13.70 20.43
CA ALA A 131 7.80 -14.99 20.55
C ALA A 131 6.83 -14.99 21.74
N TRP A 132 5.71 -15.67 21.58
CA TRP A 132 4.73 -15.86 22.63
C TRP A 132 5.01 -17.16 23.39
N ASP A 133 6.20 -17.25 23.98
CA ASP A 133 6.66 -18.42 24.73
C ASP A 133 6.19 -18.41 26.20
N ASN A 134 5.92 -17.22 26.73
CA ASN A 134 5.44 -17.02 28.07
C ASN A 134 4.37 -15.92 28.10
N ALA A 135 3.10 -16.31 28.13
CA ALA A 135 1.95 -15.41 28.00
C ALA A 135 1.94 -14.24 29.00
N ALA A 136 2.58 -14.35 30.16
CA ALA A 136 2.49 -13.36 31.23
C ALA A 136 3.23 -12.04 30.94
N GLY A 137 4.10 -11.97 29.94
CA GLY A 137 4.91 -10.79 29.64
C GLY A 137 4.94 -10.34 28.17
N HIS A 138 4.33 -11.09 27.27
CA HIS A 138 4.41 -10.85 25.82
C HIS A 138 3.80 -9.48 25.45
N ALA A 139 2.54 -9.22 25.81
CA ALA A 139 1.89 -7.95 25.51
C ALA A 139 2.62 -6.74 26.11
N GLU A 140 3.15 -6.87 27.33
CA GLU A 140 3.94 -5.81 27.95
C GLU A 140 5.24 -5.55 27.19
N THR A 141 5.91 -6.62 26.73
CA THR A 141 7.11 -6.48 25.88
C THR A 141 6.77 -5.79 24.57
N VAL A 142 5.67 -6.16 23.92
CA VAL A 142 5.18 -5.48 22.71
C VAL A 142 4.92 -4.00 23.00
N HIS A 143 4.18 -3.66 24.05
CA HIS A 143 3.89 -2.28 24.40
C HIS A 143 5.17 -1.47 24.68
N ASN A 144 6.16 -2.06 25.34
CA ASN A 144 7.43 -1.39 25.60
C ASN A 144 8.22 -1.10 24.31
N VAL A 145 8.21 -2.06 23.38
CA VAL A 145 8.76 -1.82 22.04
C VAL A 145 8.03 -0.67 21.36
N LEU A 146 6.69 -0.69 21.31
CA LEU A 146 5.91 0.34 20.63
C LEU A 146 6.13 1.74 21.23
N ARG A 147 6.24 1.86 22.55
CA ARG A 147 6.53 3.15 23.23
C ARG A 147 7.94 3.66 22.97
N SER A 148 8.87 2.79 22.59
CA SER A 148 10.26 3.15 22.29
C SER A 148 10.49 3.51 20.82
N LEU A 149 9.49 3.30 19.94
CA LEU A 149 9.63 3.60 18.52
C LEU A 149 9.80 5.11 18.31
N PRO A 150 10.69 5.54 17.40
CA PRO A 150 10.77 6.94 17.01
C PRO A 150 9.52 7.36 16.21
N ALA A 151 9.37 8.65 16.00
CA ALA A 151 8.36 9.15 15.06
C ALA A 151 8.56 8.51 13.67
N VAL A 152 7.48 8.39 12.89
CA VAL A 152 7.53 7.77 11.55
C VAL A 152 8.58 8.46 10.68
N ASP A 153 8.62 9.79 10.68
CA ASP A 153 9.55 10.59 9.87
C ASP A 153 11.02 10.44 10.31
N ASP A 154 11.26 10.00 11.55
CA ASP A 154 12.61 9.77 12.10
C ASP A 154 13.04 8.30 12.07
N SER A 155 12.20 7.41 11.52
CA SER A 155 12.38 5.96 11.57
C SER A 155 13.68 5.47 10.91
N ALA A 156 14.16 6.18 9.89
CA ALA A 156 15.39 5.83 9.16
C ALA A 156 16.66 6.44 9.81
N GLY A 157 16.53 7.37 10.75
CA GLY A 157 17.65 8.09 11.35
C GLY A 157 18.36 9.08 10.41
N VAL A 158 17.90 9.21 9.16
CA VAL A 158 18.36 10.15 8.13
C VAL A 158 17.18 10.58 7.28
N PRO A 159 17.20 11.81 6.70
CA PRO A 159 16.16 12.21 5.75
C PRO A 159 16.14 11.27 4.54
N LEU A 160 14.97 10.76 4.22
CA LEU A 160 14.75 9.93 3.03
C LEU A 160 14.25 10.80 1.88
N THR A 161 14.55 10.37 0.67
CA THR A 161 14.05 10.99 -0.57
C THR A 161 13.27 9.96 -1.35
N ALA A 162 12.04 10.27 -1.70
CA ALA A 162 11.22 9.40 -2.53
C ALA A 162 11.94 9.05 -3.85
N PRO A 163 11.83 7.81 -4.35
CA PRO A 163 12.45 7.38 -5.60
C PRO A 163 11.68 7.95 -6.81
N ALA A 164 11.53 9.26 -6.85
CA ALA A 164 10.81 10.00 -7.87
C ALA A 164 11.78 10.84 -8.72
N LEU A 165 11.70 10.68 -10.04
CA LEU A 165 12.43 11.50 -10.99
C LEU A 165 11.53 12.64 -11.47
N ILE A 166 11.93 13.88 -11.20
CA ILE A 166 11.24 15.07 -11.68
C ILE A 166 11.92 15.55 -12.95
N VAL A 167 11.20 15.53 -14.07
CA VAL A 167 11.68 15.99 -15.38
C VAL A 167 10.85 17.17 -15.83
N PRO A 168 11.41 18.40 -15.85
CA PRO A 168 10.66 19.57 -16.27
C PRO A 168 10.46 19.58 -17.79
N ARG A 169 9.37 20.23 -18.24
CA ARG A 169 9.10 20.54 -19.65
C ARG A 169 9.06 19.31 -20.58
N VAL A 170 8.51 18.19 -20.08
CA VAL A 170 8.29 17.00 -20.93
C VAL A 170 7.29 17.33 -22.03
N PHE A 171 6.18 18.01 -21.69
CA PHE A 171 5.28 18.61 -22.68
C PHE A 171 5.59 20.11 -22.84
N ASP A 172 5.34 20.65 -24.03
CA ASP A 172 5.25 22.09 -24.23
C ASP A 172 3.86 22.58 -23.76
N PHE A 173 3.76 23.89 -23.54
CA PHE A 173 2.52 24.49 -23.06
C PHE A 173 1.36 24.32 -24.05
N GLU A 174 1.65 24.36 -25.35
CA GLU A 174 0.64 24.18 -26.40
C GLU A 174 -0.04 22.82 -26.30
N LEU A 175 0.72 21.74 -26.04
CA LEU A 175 0.15 20.41 -25.85
C LEU A 175 -0.61 20.33 -24.52
N CYS A 176 -0.11 20.95 -23.45
CA CYS A 176 -0.80 21.00 -22.17
C CYS A 176 -2.17 21.69 -22.30
N ASP A 177 -2.20 22.86 -22.90
CA ASP A 177 -3.42 23.64 -23.13
C ASP A 177 -4.41 22.89 -24.04
N PHE A 178 -3.90 22.28 -25.11
CA PHE A 178 -4.73 21.46 -25.98
C PHE A 178 -5.40 20.30 -25.25
N LEU A 179 -4.64 19.54 -24.45
CA LEU A 179 -5.18 18.38 -23.72
C LEU A 179 -6.19 18.82 -22.65
N THR A 180 -5.96 19.93 -21.98
CA THR A 180 -6.90 20.52 -21.02
C THR A 180 -8.20 20.94 -21.71
N GLN A 181 -8.12 21.67 -22.83
CA GLN A 181 -9.30 22.07 -23.61
C GLN A 181 -10.07 20.87 -24.16
N VAL A 182 -9.38 19.81 -24.59
CA VAL A 182 -10.03 18.55 -25.03
C VAL A 182 -10.80 17.92 -23.87
N TYR A 183 -10.21 17.92 -22.67
CA TYR A 183 -10.88 17.42 -21.48
C TYR A 183 -12.11 18.26 -21.12
N ASP A 184 -11.98 19.58 -21.09
CA ASP A 184 -13.08 20.49 -20.77
C ASP A 184 -14.26 20.35 -21.73
N LYS A 185 -13.98 20.11 -23.00
CA LYS A 185 -14.98 19.94 -24.05
C LYS A 185 -15.69 18.58 -24.01
N ILE A 186 -14.97 17.49 -23.72
CA ILE A 186 -15.48 16.11 -23.81
C ILE A 186 -15.91 15.59 -22.44
N GLY A 187 -15.22 15.97 -21.39
CA GLY A 187 -15.34 15.43 -20.04
C GLY A 187 -14.64 14.09 -19.86
N GLY A 188 -14.48 13.69 -18.61
CA GLY A 188 -13.97 12.39 -18.23
C GLY A 188 -15.08 11.46 -17.74
N LYS A 189 -14.73 10.19 -17.54
CA LYS A 189 -15.56 9.17 -16.89
C LYS A 189 -14.95 8.83 -15.54
N ASP A 190 -15.77 8.41 -14.58
CA ASP A 190 -15.31 7.95 -13.28
C ASP A 190 -14.23 6.88 -13.44
N SER A 191 -13.11 7.10 -12.78
CA SER A 191 -11.95 6.24 -12.86
C SER A 191 -11.94 5.27 -11.67
N GLY A 192 -12.13 3.99 -11.94
CA GLY A 192 -11.96 2.92 -10.95
C GLY A 192 -10.50 2.62 -10.65
N PHE A 193 -10.28 1.71 -9.73
CA PHE A 193 -8.97 1.08 -9.47
C PHE A 193 -9.03 -0.41 -9.81
N LEU A 194 -7.85 -0.98 -10.06
CA LEU A 194 -7.73 -2.40 -10.39
C LEU A 194 -7.78 -3.25 -9.11
N PHE A 195 -8.52 -4.33 -9.16
CA PHE A 195 -8.51 -5.37 -8.13
C PHE A 195 -8.54 -6.76 -8.76
N ASP A 196 -7.96 -7.73 -8.08
CA ASP A 196 -7.96 -9.11 -8.54
C ASP A 196 -9.04 -9.90 -7.80
N ARG A 197 -9.85 -10.64 -8.56
CA ARG A 197 -10.82 -11.59 -8.06
C ARG A 197 -10.76 -12.87 -8.88
N ASP A 198 -10.59 -14.02 -8.21
CA ASP A 198 -10.53 -15.34 -8.84
C ASP A 198 -9.48 -15.42 -9.98
N GLY A 199 -8.32 -14.77 -9.79
CA GLY A 199 -7.22 -14.72 -10.77
C GLY A 199 -7.45 -13.76 -11.94
N ASN A 200 -8.54 -13.01 -11.97
CA ASN A 200 -8.84 -12.01 -12.99
C ASN A 200 -8.75 -10.60 -12.41
N THR A 201 -8.11 -9.70 -13.15
CA THR A 201 -8.06 -8.27 -12.83
C THR A 201 -9.30 -7.58 -13.37
N SER A 202 -10.04 -6.90 -12.50
CA SER A 202 -11.24 -6.13 -12.82
C SER A 202 -11.09 -4.69 -12.32
N THR A 203 -12.01 -3.81 -12.74
CA THR A 203 -12.06 -2.42 -12.28
C THR A 203 -13.24 -2.22 -11.36
N LEU A 204 -13.00 -1.59 -10.20
CA LEU A 204 -14.02 -1.21 -9.22
C LEU A 204 -13.99 0.30 -9.02
N VAL A 205 -15.17 0.92 -8.96
CA VAL A 205 -15.34 2.32 -8.55
C VAL A 205 -15.73 2.34 -7.07
N ASP A 206 -14.87 2.89 -6.22
CA ASP A 206 -15.14 3.16 -4.81
C ASP A 206 -14.62 4.56 -4.48
N TYR A 207 -15.54 5.50 -4.28
CA TYR A 207 -15.22 6.90 -4.01
C TYR A 207 -14.53 7.14 -2.67
N ARG A 208 -14.50 6.16 -1.77
CA ARG A 208 -13.70 6.24 -0.54
C ARG A 208 -12.21 6.08 -0.82
N LEU A 209 -11.85 5.35 -1.89
CA LEU A 209 -10.47 5.06 -2.26
C LEU A 209 -9.97 5.95 -3.38
N LYS A 210 -10.85 6.28 -4.35
CA LYS A 210 -10.46 7.07 -5.52
C LYS A 210 -11.63 7.88 -6.04
N ARG A 211 -11.43 9.18 -6.17
CA ARG A 211 -12.38 10.10 -6.77
C ARG A 211 -11.67 10.94 -7.82
N ARG A 212 -11.70 10.46 -9.05
CA ARG A 212 -11.01 11.03 -10.21
C ARG A 212 -11.80 10.69 -11.47
N SER A 213 -11.82 11.59 -12.44
CA SER A 213 -12.34 11.28 -13.76
C SER A 213 -11.23 11.25 -14.81
N ASP A 214 -11.31 10.29 -15.72
CA ASP A 214 -10.31 10.02 -16.76
C ASP A 214 -10.92 10.14 -18.14
N LEU A 215 -10.27 10.91 -19.02
CA LEU A 215 -10.51 10.93 -20.45
C LEU A 215 -9.43 10.11 -21.17
N SER A 216 -9.82 8.99 -21.78
CA SER A 216 -8.91 8.21 -22.61
C SER A 216 -8.66 8.89 -23.94
N ILE A 217 -7.40 9.15 -24.28
CA ILE A 217 -7.01 9.68 -25.58
C ILE A 217 -6.95 8.51 -26.56
N LEU A 218 -7.90 8.47 -27.50
CA LEU A 218 -8.01 7.40 -28.50
C LEU A 218 -7.56 7.82 -29.90
N VAL A 219 -7.51 9.12 -30.17
CA VAL A 219 -7.12 9.68 -31.48
C VAL A 219 -5.65 9.39 -31.76
N PRO A 220 -5.33 8.66 -32.84
CA PRO A 220 -3.97 8.20 -33.14
C PRO A 220 -2.95 9.35 -33.25
N GLU A 221 -3.33 10.44 -33.89
CA GLU A 221 -2.48 11.61 -34.12
C GLU A 221 -2.09 12.30 -32.81
N VAL A 222 -3.04 12.41 -31.87
CA VAL A 222 -2.79 12.97 -30.54
C VAL A 222 -1.89 12.05 -29.73
N ARG A 223 -2.14 10.73 -29.79
CA ARG A 223 -1.27 9.74 -29.13
C ARG A 223 0.16 9.82 -29.65
N GLU A 224 0.33 9.96 -30.96
CA GLU A 224 1.66 10.07 -31.58
C GLU A 224 2.39 11.34 -31.15
N THR A 225 1.67 12.46 -31.04
CA THR A 225 2.22 13.70 -30.52
C THR A 225 2.71 13.55 -29.08
N ILE A 226 1.87 12.97 -28.19
CA ILE A 226 2.20 12.67 -26.80
C ILE A 226 3.42 11.74 -26.74
N ARG A 227 3.37 10.63 -27.49
CA ARG A 227 4.45 9.65 -27.55
C ARG A 227 5.75 10.25 -28.01
N GLY A 228 5.70 11.09 -29.04
CA GLY A 228 6.88 11.77 -29.59
C GLY A 228 7.57 12.67 -28.58
N GLN A 229 6.83 13.42 -27.75
CA GLN A 229 7.42 14.26 -26.71
C GLN A 229 7.99 13.40 -25.56
N ILE A 230 7.27 12.35 -25.12
CA ILE A 230 7.74 11.44 -24.08
C ILE A 230 9.02 10.72 -24.51
N VAL A 231 9.05 10.17 -25.72
CA VAL A 231 10.23 9.43 -26.23
C VAL A 231 11.45 10.35 -26.34
N ARG A 232 11.27 11.59 -26.74
CA ARG A 232 12.40 12.54 -26.89
C ARG A 232 12.87 13.14 -25.57
N ARG A 233 11.99 13.36 -24.59
CA ARG A 233 12.29 14.19 -23.41
C ARG A 233 12.30 13.42 -22.11
N LEU A 234 11.45 12.37 -21.97
CA LEU A 234 11.34 11.60 -20.73
C LEU A 234 12.12 10.28 -20.78
N VAL A 235 12.00 9.52 -21.86
CA VAL A 235 12.66 8.20 -21.96
C VAL A 235 14.18 8.29 -21.76
N PRO A 236 14.92 9.26 -22.35
CA PRO A 236 16.35 9.39 -22.10
C PRO A 236 16.68 9.72 -20.63
N ALA A 237 15.81 10.46 -19.95
CA ALA A 237 15.99 10.74 -18.52
C ALA A 237 15.79 9.47 -17.68
N ILE A 238 14.76 8.67 -17.96
CA ILE A 238 14.55 7.37 -17.31
C ILE A 238 15.76 6.46 -17.50
N GLU A 239 16.25 6.36 -18.73
CA GLU A 239 17.41 5.52 -19.07
C GLU A 239 18.68 5.99 -18.34
N ARG A 240 18.91 7.28 -18.30
CA ARG A 240 20.08 7.87 -17.62
C ARG A 240 20.05 7.67 -16.10
N PHE A 241 18.89 7.87 -15.46
CA PHE A 241 18.80 7.87 -14.00
C PHE A 241 18.52 6.49 -13.41
N PHE A 242 17.71 5.68 -14.09
CA PHE A 242 17.31 4.35 -13.59
C PHE A 242 17.98 3.20 -14.32
N GLN A 243 18.83 3.46 -15.33
CA GLN A 243 19.48 2.43 -16.16
C GLN A 243 18.46 1.44 -16.75
N PHE A 244 17.31 1.97 -17.20
CA PHE A 244 16.17 1.19 -17.67
C PHE A 244 15.65 1.72 -19.00
N SER A 245 15.62 0.86 -20.02
CA SER A 245 15.05 1.17 -21.34
C SER A 245 13.54 0.92 -21.35
N ALA A 246 12.75 1.97 -21.28
CA ALA A 246 11.29 1.89 -21.36
C ALA A 246 10.85 1.61 -22.81
N THR A 247 10.04 0.56 -23.01
CA THR A 247 9.66 0.07 -24.35
C THR A 247 8.18 0.26 -24.68
N ARG A 248 7.31 0.51 -23.69
CA ARG A 248 5.86 0.61 -23.88
C ARG A 248 5.26 1.69 -23.00
N MET A 249 4.19 2.29 -23.48
CA MET A 249 3.23 3.06 -22.69
C MET A 249 1.89 2.30 -22.68
N ASP A 250 1.33 2.12 -21.50
CA ASP A 250 0.14 1.31 -21.29
C ASP A 250 -1.13 2.08 -21.67
N ARG A 251 -1.26 3.32 -21.18
CA ARG A 251 -2.44 4.17 -21.37
C ARG A 251 -2.07 5.61 -21.60
N TYR A 252 -2.93 6.29 -22.37
CA TYR A 252 -2.88 7.74 -22.58
C TYR A 252 -4.19 8.30 -22.00
N ILE A 253 -4.11 8.96 -20.87
CA ILE A 253 -5.27 9.53 -20.19
C ILE A 253 -5.00 10.96 -19.76
N VAL A 254 -6.02 11.81 -19.88
CA VAL A 254 -6.10 13.08 -19.16
C VAL A 254 -6.95 12.81 -17.92
N ALA A 255 -6.36 13.03 -16.75
CA ALA A 255 -6.99 12.77 -15.47
C ALA A 255 -7.33 14.10 -14.78
N CYS A 256 -8.53 14.20 -14.22
CA CYS A 256 -8.97 15.35 -13.46
C CYS A 256 -9.27 14.98 -12.01
N TYR A 257 -8.63 15.67 -11.09
CA TYR A 257 -8.96 15.72 -9.67
C TYR A 257 -9.71 17.02 -9.41
N ASP A 258 -11.03 16.95 -9.36
CA ASP A 258 -11.89 18.11 -9.17
C ASP A 258 -12.08 18.41 -7.68
N SER A 259 -11.69 19.61 -7.26
CA SER A 259 -11.82 20.09 -5.88
C SER A 259 -13.27 20.19 -5.42
N ALA A 260 -14.21 20.50 -6.33
CA ALA A 260 -15.64 20.63 -5.99
C ALA A 260 -16.24 19.31 -5.47
N ILE A 261 -15.66 18.18 -5.84
CA ILE A 261 -16.09 16.86 -5.38
C ILE A 261 -15.09 16.18 -4.44
N GLY A 262 -14.02 16.87 -4.03
CA GLY A 262 -12.97 16.31 -3.20
C GLY A 262 -12.16 15.22 -3.94
N GLY A 263 -11.62 15.56 -5.12
CA GLY A 263 -10.84 14.65 -5.93
C GLY A 263 -9.61 14.12 -5.17
N HIS A 264 -9.44 12.79 -5.15
CA HIS A 264 -8.33 12.14 -4.45
C HIS A 264 -8.05 10.73 -5.00
N PHE A 265 -6.89 10.19 -4.67
CA PHE A 265 -6.58 8.78 -4.80
C PHE A 265 -5.71 8.37 -3.61
N HIS A 266 -6.23 7.51 -2.75
CA HIS A 266 -5.51 7.02 -1.58
C HIS A 266 -4.28 6.21 -1.96
N ARG A 267 -3.41 5.99 -0.96
CA ARG A 267 -2.15 5.23 -1.11
C ARG A 267 -2.40 3.86 -1.76
N HIS A 268 -1.61 3.54 -2.76
CA HIS A 268 -1.69 2.28 -3.51
C HIS A 268 -0.37 2.00 -4.23
N ARG A 269 -0.26 0.83 -4.83
CA ARG A 269 0.82 0.48 -5.77
C ARG A 269 0.22 0.06 -7.10
N ASP A 270 0.77 0.58 -8.19
CA ASP A 270 0.21 0.41 -9.53
C ASP A 270 0.39 -1.00 -10.12
N ASN A 271 1.34 -1.79 -9.60
CA ASN A 271 1.78 -3.06 -10.20
C ASN A 271 1.50 -4.30 -9.36
N VAL A 272 0.61 -4.23 -8.37
CA VAL A 272 0.27 -5.37 -7.50
C VAL A 272 -0.70 -6.35 -8.14
N ASN A 273 -1.56 -5.88 -9.04
CA ASN A 273 -2.55 -6.71 -9.70
C ASN A 273 -1.92 -7.51 -10.85
N VAL A 274 -2.42 -8.72 -11.11
CA VAL A 274 -1.91 -9.62 -12.15
C VAL A 274 -1.82 -8.92 -13.51
N GLY A 275 -2.86 -8.19 -13.91
CA GLY A 275 -2.90 -7.44 -15.16
C GLY A 275 -1.96 -6.24 -15.24
N ALA A 276 -1.36 -5.80 -14.13
CA ALA A 276 -0.52 -4.60 -14.05
C ALA A 276 0.94 -4.88 -13.67
N GLN A 277 1.33 -6.12 -13.42
CA GLN A 277 2.68 -6.51 -12.97
C GLN A 277 3.82 -6.12 -13.94
N HIS A 278 3.50 -5.91 -15.19
CA HIS A 278 4.46 -5.48 -16.21
C HIS A 278 4.85 -4.00 -16.08
N ARG A 279 4.10 -3.18 -15.34
CA ARG A 279 4.37 -1.74 -15.14
C ARG A 279 5.62 -1.56 -14.28
N ARG A 280 6.53 -0.69 -14.74
CA ARG A 280 7.79 -0.38 -14.05
C ARG A 280 7.84 1.04 -13.54
N PHE A 281 7.16 1.95 -14.23
CA PHE A 281 7.07 3.36 -13.89
C PHE A 281 5.63 3.82 -13.93
N ALA A 282 5.24 4.67 -12.99
CA ALA A 282 4.10 5.55 -13.11
C ALA A 282 4.61 6.91 -13.59
N VAL A 283 3.89 7.52 -14.51
CA VAL A 283 4.24 8.84 -15.04
C VAL A 283 3.02 9.74 -14.88
N THR A 284 3.22 10.84 -14.16
CA THR A 284 2.25 11.93 -14.04
C THR A 284 2.85 13.18 -14.66
N ILE A 285 2.11 13.85 -15.52
CA ILE A 285 2.50 15.12 -16.14
C ILE A 285 1.42 16.13 -15.79
N ASN A 286 1.77 17.16 -15.02
CA ASN A 286 0.86 18.24 -14.70
C ASN A 286 0.62 19.09 -15.95
N LEU A 287 -0.64 19.25 -16.34
CA LEU A 287 -1.05 20.00 -17.52
C LEU A 287 -1.37 21.47 -17.21
N ASN A 288 -1.70 21.79 -15.97
CA ASN A 288 -1.95 23.14 -15.46
C ASN A 288 -1.24 23.36 -14.12
N ASN A 289 -1.24 24.59 -13.62
CA ASN A 289 -0.59 24.99 -12.37
C ASN A 289 -1.46 25.96 -11.54
N ASP A 290 -2.73 26.09 -11.87
CA ASP A 290 -3.70 26.96 -11.22
C ASP A 290 -4.54 26.21 -10.17
N TYR A 291 -3.88 25.38 -9.36
CA TYR A 291 -4.49 24.60 -8.29
C TYR A 291 -3.61 24.56 -7.04
N ASP A 292 -4.23 24.32 -5.90
CA ASP A 292 -3.57 24.04 -4.62
C ASP A 292 -3.85 22.60 -4.19
N GLY A 293 -2.94 21.99 -3.42
CA GLY A 293 -3.03 20.62 -2.95
C GLY A 293 -2.77 19.58 -4.04
N CYS A 294 -3.42 18.44 -3.93
CA CYS A 294 -3.22 17.27 -4.82
C CYS A 294 -1.77 16.76 -4.82
N ASP A 295 -1.14 16.77 -3.64
CA ASP A 295 0.24 16.34 -3.47
C ASP A 295 0.39 14.85 -3.78
N LEU A 296 1.49 14.52 -4.47
CA LEU A 296 1.93 13.14 -4.63
C LEU A 296 2.79 12.76 -3.42
N VAL A 297 2.21 11.99 -2.52
CA VAL A 297 2.85 11.61 -1.26
C VAL A 297 3.41 10.19 -1.34
N PHE A 298 4.64 10.00 -0.86
CA PHE A 298 5.28 8.71 -0.67
C PHE A 298 5.47 8.46 0.84
N PRO A 299 4.53 7.81 1.51
CA PRO A 299 4.55 7.69 2.98
C PRO A 299 5.73 6.91 3.55
N GLU A 300 6.46 6.19 2.71
CA GLU A 300 7.65 5.40 3.10
C GLU A 300 8.94 6.23 3.17
N PHE A 301 8.89 7.51 2.68
CA PHE A 301 10.08 8.34 2.48
C PHE A 301 9.96 9.72 3.10
#